data_efe18d76de840a922ef21577c1c6b167
#
_entry.id   efe18d76de840a922ef21577c1c6b167
#
_cell.length_a   1.000
_cell.length_b   1.000
_cell.length_c   1.000
_cell.angle_alpha   90.00
_cell.angle_beta   90.00
_cell.angle_gamma   90.00
#
_symmetry.space_group_name_H-M   'P 1'
#
loop_
_entity.id
_entity.type
_entity.pdbx_description
1 polymer ?
#
loop_
_entity_poly.entity_id
_entity_poly.type
_entity_poly.pdbx_seq_one_letter_code
_entity_poly.pdbx_strand_id
1 'polypeptide(L)'
;MRTAGIILPLFSLPTSQGIGSMGRPAHEFIDFLEEAGQHQWLMLPIGPTSYKDSPYQSFSAFAGNPYFIDIGEYEDNDIHIDYNWLFQNRIGKLQQQYQEWIPQDDFYRFQQENIDWLKDYALFMALKVQFNYSPWYKWPVPFRTHNQEALNGYEKTNPEPIRFFEFIQYLFFTQWQDLRKKATQKQIQLIGDIPIYVAYDSVDVWCNPTLFMLDENLVPTKVAGVPPDYFSKTGQLWGNPLYNWDTMKQNNYQWWVNRIAHQLKYFDQIRIDHFRGFDSFYAIESKYKTAKKGNWLPGPGI
;
A
#
# COMPACT_ATOMS: atom_id res chain seq x y z
N MET A 1 -23.44 19.74 7.73
CA MET A 1 -22.64 20.96 7.90
C MET A 1 -21.64 20.99 6.74
N ARG A 2 -21.35 22.16 6.14
CA ARG A 2 -20.30 22.24 5.10
C ARG A 2 -18.96 22.31 5.79
N THR A 3 -18.00 21.50 5.35
CA THR A 3 -16.63 21.48 5.86
C THR A 3 -15.66 21.79 4.72
N ALA A 4 -14.49 22.30 5.04
CA ALA A 4 -13.40 22.51 4.11
C ALA A 4 -12.17 21.73 4.58
N GLY A 5 -11.32 21.33 3.64
CA GLY A 5 -10.11 20.61 3.93
C GLY A 5 -9.04 20.81 2.85
N ILE A 6 -7.86 20.28 3.10
CA ILE A 6 -6.71 20.35 2.21
C ILE A 6 -6.37 18.95 1.71
N ILE A 7 -6.05 18.84 0.43
CA ILE A 7 -5.41 17.67 -0.16
C ILE A 7 -3.91 17.92 -0.15
N LEU A 8 -3.18 17.16 0.67
CA LEU A 8 -1.73 17.20 0.70
C LEU A 8 -1.18 15.79 0.94
N PRO A 9 -0.44 15.23 -0.02
CA PRO A 9 0.23 13.95 0.21
C PRO A 9 1.23 14.05 1.37
N LEU A 10 1.32 13.02 2.20
CA LEU A 10 2.24 12.97 3.34
C LEU A 10 3.70 13.17 2.86
N PHE A 11 4.06 12.57 1.72
CA PHE A 11 5.40 12.69 1.14
C PHE A 11 5.77 14.12 0.69
N SER A 12 4.80 15.03 0.55
CA SER A 12 5.03 16.42 0.15
C SER A 12 5.30 17.37 1.31
N LEU A 13 5.24 16.88 2.55
CA LEU A 13 5.59 17.68 3.71
C LEU A 13 7.10 17.98 3.71
N PRO A 14 7.52 19.21 4.04
CA PRO A 14 8.94 19.58 4.09
C PRO A 14 9.61 18.86 5.26
N THR A 15 10.66 18.12 4.98
CA THR A 15 11.50 17.48 6.01
C THR A 15 12.96 17.47 5.60
N SER A 16 13.87 17.29 6.55
CA SER A 16 15.28 17.01 6.31
C SER A 16 15.57 15.53 6.07
N GLN A 17 14.55 14.71 5.80
CA GLN A 17 14.66 13.25 5.73
C GLN A 17 14.50 12.70 4.30
N GLY A 18 14.61 13.54 3.27
CA GLY A 18 14.50 13.17 1.85
C GLY A 18 13.08 12.92 1.37
N ILE A 19 12.08 12.82 2.27
CA ILE A 19 10.66 12.65 1.96
C ILE A 19 9.83 13.04 3.17
N GLY A 20 8.61 13.55 2.97
CA GLY A 20 7.68 13.83 4.05
C GLY A 20 7.39 12.59 4.89
N SER A 21 7.39 12.74 6.22
CA SER A 21 7.23 11.67 7.20
C SER A 21 6.21 12.03 8.29
N MET A 22 5.85 11.06 9.12
CA MET A 22 4.92 11.24 10.25
C MET A 22 5.52 11.99 11.46
N GLY A 23 6.73 12.54 11.29
CA GLY A 23 7.40 13.30 12.32
C GLY A 23 6.85 14.72 12.52
N ARG A 24 7.70 15.58 13.06
CA ARG A 24 7.34 16.97 13.43
C ARG A 24 6.59 17.74 12.33
N PRO A 25 6.98 17.72 11.03
CA PRO A 25 6.25 18.48 10.02
C PRO A 25 4.79 18.05 9.82
N ALA A 26 4.48 16.75 9.99
CA ALA A 26 3.11 16.27 9.91
C ALA A 26 2.26 16.76 11.10
N HIS A 27 2.85 16.81 12.28
CA HIS A 27 2.21 17.36 13.46
C HIS A 27 1.99 18.87 13.36
N GLU A 28 2.98 19.62 12.86
CA GLU A 28 2.86 21.08 12.60
C GLU A 28 1.82 21.38 11.52
N PHE A 29 1.69 20.51 10.52
CA PHE A 29 0.65 20.67 9.50
C PHE A 29 -0.77 20.50 10.08
N ILE A 30 -0.97 19.63 11.07
CA ILE A 30 -2.25 19.53 11.78
C ILE A 30 -2.55 20.81 12.56
N ASP A 31 -1.54 21.42 13.23
CA ASP A 31 -1.71 22.71 13.91
C ASP A 31 -2.08 23.82 12.92
N PHE A 32 -1.39 23.87 11.77
CA PHE A 32 -1.72 24.80 10.68
C PHE A 32 -3.15 24.62 10.16
N LEU A 33 -3.65 23.38 10.01
CA LEU A 33 -5.03 23.13 9.56
C LEU A 33 -6.04 23.68 10.57
N GLU A 34 -5.81 23.48 11.87
CA GLU A 34 -6.65 24.05 12.93
C GLU A 34 -6.67 25.58 12.87
N GLU A 35 -5.49 26.21 12.84
CA GLU A 35 -5.34 27.67 12.77
C GLU A 35 -5.99 28.27 11.50
N ALA A 36 -5.91 27.55 10.37
CA ALA A 36 -6.53 27.94 9.11
C ALA A 36 -8.04 27.63 9.02
N GLY A 37 -8.66 27.12 10.10
CA GLY A 37 -10.08 26.76 10.13
C GLY A 37 -10.44 25.62 9.16
N GLN A 38 -9.48 24.75 8.83
CA GLN A 38 -9.72 23.55 8.05
C GLN A 38 -10.12 22.41 8.98
N HIS A 39 -10.89 21.45 8.46
CA HIS A 39 -11.41 20.33 9.24
C HIS A 39 -11.04 18.97 8.67
N GLN A 40 -10.41 18.93 7.51
CA GLN A 40 -10.11 17.68 6.82
C GLN A 40 -8.72 17.72 6.18
N TRP A 41 -8.00 16.60 6.29
CA TRP A 41 -6.77 16.34 5.56
C TRP A 41 -6.93 15.09 4.71
N LEU A 42 -6.99 15.26 3.39
CA LEU A 42 -6.99 14.15 2.44
C LEU A 42 -5.56 13.86 2.01
N MET A 43 -5.14 12.62 2.18
CA MET A 43 -3.83 12.12 1.80
C MET A 43 -3.95 11.20 0.59
N LEU A 44 -2.92 11.17 -0.28
CA LEU A 44 -2.76 10.09 -1.26
C LEU A 44 -2.46 8.76 -0.54
N PRO A 45 -2.54 7.60 -1.26
CA PRO A 45 -2.31 6.30 -0.63
C PRO A 45 -1.00 6.24 0.14
N ILE A 46 -1.04 5.70 1.37
CA ILE A 46 0.08 5.62 2.30
C ILE A 46 0.76 4.24 2.33
N GLY A 47 0.42 3.36 1.39
CA GLY A 47 1.01 2.03 1.28
C GLY A 47 2.44 2.02 0.71
N PRO A 48 3.20 0.94 0.92
CA PRO A 48 4.57 0.80 0.42
C PRO A 48 4.59 0.83 -1.11
N THR A 49 5.33 1.77 -1.68
CA THR A 49 5.42 1.94 -3.14
C THR A 49 6.19 0.82 -3.81
N SER A 50 5.81 0.49 -5.04
CA SER A 50 6.46 -0.52 -5.87
C SER A 50 6.97 0.09 -7.18
N TYR A 51 6.37 -0.24 -8.31
CA TYR A 51 6.81 0.20 -9.62
C TYR A 51 6.76 1.73 -9.78
N LYS A 52 7.91 2.33 -10.07
CA LYS A 52 8.09 3.79 -10.25
C LYS A 52 7.66 4.64 -9.05
N ASP A 53 7.66 4.05 -7.88
CA ASP A 53 7.29 4.72 -6.62
C ASP A 53 5.94 5.45 -6.66
N SER A 54 5.03 4.96 -7.51
CA SER A 54 3.67 5.47 -7.58
C SER A 54 2.89 5.07 -6.33
N PRO A 55 2.21 5.99 -5.64
CA PRO A 55 1.37 5.66 -4.49
C PRO A 55 0.19 4.74 -4.84
N TYR A 56 -0.20 4.68 -6.13
CA TYR A 56 -1.26 3.79 -6.61
C TYR A 56 -0.76 2.41 -7.05
N GLN A 57 0.56 2.17 -6.95
CA GLN A 57 1.19 0.85 -7.18
C GLN A 57 1.89 0.45 -5.89
N SER A 58 1.21 -0.35 -5.07
CA SER A 58 1.69 -0.73 -3.74
C SER A 58 1.98 -2.23 -3.67
N PHE A 59 2.97 -2.60 -2.87
CA PHE A 59 3.23 -4.01 -2.53
C PHE A 59 2.14 -4.64 -1.65
N SER A 60 1.30 -3.83 -1.01
CA SER A 60 0.22 -4.29 -0.15
C SER A 60 -0.92 -3.26 -0.06
N ALA A 61 -2.16 -3.75 -0.01
CA ALA A 61 -3.34 -2.95 0.27
C ALA A 61 -3.54 -2.64 1.78
N PHE A 62 -2.71 -3.22 2.65
CA PHE A 62 -2.83 -3.16 4.12
C PHE A 62 -1.64 -2.49 4.79
N ALA A 63 -0.43 -2.70 4.28
CA ALA A 63 0.79 -2.22 4.91
C ALA A 63 1.00 -0.72 4.72
N GLY A 64 1.73 -0.11 5.66
CA GLY A 64 2.19 1.27 5.58
C GLY A 64 3.55 1.43 4.91
N ASN A 65 3.78 2.59 4.30
CA ASN A 65 5.02 2.89 3.59
C ASN A 65 6.17 3.16 4.57
N PRO A 66 7.25 2.37 4.55
CA PRO A 66 8.39 2.57 5.44
C PRO A 66 9.06 3.95 5.27
N TYR A 67 8.93 4.58 4.11
CA TYR A 67 9.48 5.91 3.87
C TYR A 67 8.80 7.01 4.69
N PHE A 68 7.59 6.79 5.19
CA PHE A 68 6.86 7.77 6.02
C PHE A 68 7.15 7.64 7.52
N ILE A 69 7.90 6.63 7.94
CA ILE A 69 8.35 6.51 9.32
C ILE A 69 9.33 7.64 9.62
N ASP A 70 9.10 8.37 10.69
CA ASP A 70 10.08 9.32 11.19
C ASP A 70 11.27 8.57 11.82
N ILE A 71 12.46 8.81 11.31
CA ILE A 71 13.70 8.18 11.78
C ILE A 71 14.59 9.13 12.58
N GLY A 72 14.05 10.29 13.00
CA GLY A 72 14.80 11.33 13.69
C GLY A 72 15.46 12.33 12.73
N GLU A 73 16.38 13.13 13.25
CA GLU A 73 17.06 14.15 12.46
C GLU A 73 17.96 13.52 11.39
N TYR A 74 17.85 14.02 10.17
CA TYR A 74 18.69 13.65 9.05
C TYR A 74 18.89 14.88 8.15
N GLU A 75 20.09 15.16 7.75
CA GLU A 75 20.40 16.30 6.87
C GLU A 75 20.32 15.85 5.40
N ASP A 76 19.18 16.06 4.78
CA ASP A 76 19.03 16.06 3.34
C ASP A 76 18.49 17.45 2.92
N ASN A 77 19.23 18.12 2.06
CA ASN A 77 18.91 19.46 1.57
C ASN A 77 18.33 19.45 0.16
N ASP A 78 18.00 18.27 -0.39
CA ASP A 78 17.41 18.18 -1.71
C ASP A 78 15.92 18.56 -1.67
N ILE A 79 15.51 19.35 -2.66
CA ILE A 79 14.11 19.73 -2.88
C ILE A 79 13.32 18.68 -3.67
N HIS A 80 13.98 17.63 -4.15
CA HIS A 80 13.40 16.54 -4.89
C HIS A 80 13.58 15.21 -4.16
N ILE A 81 12.53 14.38 -4.18
CA ILE A 81 12.59 13.05 -3.58
C ILE A 81 13.44 12.13 -4.47
N ASP A 82 14.56 11.65 -3.97
CA ASP A 82 15.35 10.59 -4.58
C ASP A 82 14.99 9.23 -3.97
N TYR A 83 14.12 8.49 -4.66
CA TYR A 83 13.69 7.17 -4.19
C TYR A 83 14.80 6.12 -4.18
N ASN A 84 15.83 6.23 -5.04
CA ASN A 84 16.96 5.32 -5.00
C ASN A 84 17.79 5.56 -3.73
N TRP A 85 17.98 6.82 -3.39
CA TRP A 85 18.65 7.21 -2.16
C TRP A 85 17.85 6.75 -0.92
N LEU A 86 16.54 6.97 -0.91
CA LEU A 86 15.65 6.52 0.16
C LEU A 86 15.72 4.99 0.35
N PHE A 87 15.66 4.25 -0.74
CA PHE A 87 15.76 2.79 -0.70
C PHE A 87 17.08 2.33 -0.05
N GLN A 88 18.20 2.94 -0.40
CA GLN A 88 19.51 2.56 0.16
C GLN A 88 19.69 3.02 1.60
N ASN A 89 19.28 4.23 1.92
CA ASN A 89 19.61 4.87 3.20
C ASN A 89 18.51 4.70 4.26
N ARG A 90 17.23 4.85 3.89
CA ARG A 90 16.12 4.75 4.84
C ARG A 90 15.98 3.33 5.39
N ILE A 91 16.01 2.34 4.52
CA ILE A 91 15.94 0.94 4.94
C ILE A 91 17.14 0.56 5.80
N GLY A 92 18.35 1.04 5.47
CA GLY A 92 19.54 0.85 6.28
C GLY A 92 19.43 1.45 7.69
N LYS A 93 18.84 2.64 7.84
CA LYS A 93 18.57 3.26 9.14
C LYS A 93 17.55 2.45 9.95
N LEU A 94 16.48 1.99 9.34
CA LEU A 94 15.49 1.12 9.99
C LEU A 94 16.11 -0.22 10.43
N GLN A 95 17.06 -0.76 9.65
CA GLN A 95 17.80 -1.95 10.05
C GLN A 95 18.69 -1.70 11.28
N GLN A 96 19.36 -0.55 11.36
CA GLN A 96 20.12 -0.17 12.56
C GLN A 96 19.23 -0.06 13.79
N GLN A 97 18.07 0.61 13.67
CA GLN A 97 17.09 0.70 14.76
C GLN A 97 16.58 -0.68 15.19
N TYR A 98 16.33 -1.57 14.22
CA TYR A 98 15.92 -2.94 14.50
C TYR A 98 16.96 -3.74 15.30
N GLN A 99 18.26 -3.57 15.01
CA GLN A 99 19.33 -4.28 15.73
C GLN A 99 19.41 -3.90 17.20
N GLU A 100 19.05 -2.66 17.54
CA GLU A 100 19.07 -2.14 18.92
C GLU A 100 17.72 -2.34 19.63
N TRP A 101 16.68 -2.67 18.86
CA TRP A 101 15.33 -2.76 19.38
C TRP A 101 15.05 -4.10 20.09
N ILE A 102 14.39 -4.02 21.24
CA ILE A 102 13.94 -5.17 22.01
C ILE A 102 12.42 -5.22 21.96
N PRO A 103 11.80 -6.31 21.43
CA PRO A 103 10.36 -6.46 21.38
C PRO A 103 9.73 -6.33 22.78
N GLN A 104 8.66 -5.56 22.88
CA GLN A 104 7.87 -5.39 24.10
C GLN A 104 6.47 -6.01 23.87
N ASP A 105 5.65 -6.05 24.91
CA ASP A 105 4.31 -6.65 24.87
C ASP A 105 3.37 -6.01 23.85
N ASP A 106 3.55 -4.71 23.57
CA ASP A 106 2.78 -3.97 22.58
C ASP A 106 3.08 -4.42 21.13
N PHE A 107 4.33 -4.81 20.85
CA PHE A 107 4.67 -5.42 19.56
C PHE A 107 3.97 -6.77 19.37
N TYR A 108 3.98 -7.63 20.37
CA TYR A 108 3.30 -8.92 20.28
C TYR A 108 1.78 -8.76 20.16
N ARG A 109 1.22 -7.76 20.83
CA ARG A 109 -0.19 -7.37 20.65
C ARG A 109 -0.47 -6.90 19.24
N PHE A 110 0.39 -6.04 18.70
CA PHE A 110 0.28 -5.57 17.30
C PHE A 110 0.29 -6.73 16.29
N GLN A 111 1.18 -7.73 16.50
CA GLN A 111 1.20 -8.93 15.65
C GLN A 111 -0.13 -9.69 15.70
N GLN A 112 -0.70 -9.88 16.89
CA GLN A 112 -1.98 -10.59 17.07
C GLN A 112 -3.16 -9.82 16.45
N GLU A 113 -3.22 -8.52 16.64
CA GLU A 113 -4.29 -7.67 16.10
C GLU A 113 -4.25 -7.54 14.57
N ASN A 114 -3.11 -7.87 13.95
CA ASN A 114 -2.85 -7.74 12.51
C ASN A 114 -2.48 -9.06 11.83
N ILE A 115 -2.76 -10.19 12.48
CA ILE A 115 -2.36 -11.53 12.02
C ILE A 115 -2.89 -11.87 10.62
N ASP A 116 -4.04 -11.32 10.23
CA ASP A 116 -4.72 -11.59 8.96
C ASP A 116 -3.97 -11.08 7.72
N TRP A 117 -2.99 -10.17 7.89
CA TRP A 117 -2.24 -9.61 6.77
C TRP A 117 -0.74 -9.45 7.04
N LEU A 118 -0.35 -9.20 8.29
CA LEU A 118 1.01 -8.80 8.65
C LEU A 118 2.03 -9.92 8.36
N LYS A 119 1.68 -11.15 8.72
CA LYS A 119 2.55 -12.30 8.49
C LYS A 119 2.85 -12.51 7.01
N ASP A 120 1.82 -12.50 6.17
CA ASP A 120 1.95 -12.69 4.73
C ASP A 120 2.75 -11.56 4.09
N TYR A 121 2.50 -10.31 4.51
CA TYR A 121 3.25 -9.15 4.05
C TYR A 121 4.74 -9.24 4.43
N ALA A 122 5.04 -9.55 5.68
CA ALA A 122 6.42 -9.65 6.16
C ALA A 122 7.18 -10.78 5.45
N LEU A 123 6.56 -11.93 5.25
CA LEU A 123 7.12 -13.04 4.48
C LEU A 123 7.34 -12.65 3.00
N PHE A 124 6.35 -12.02 2.37
CA PHE A 124 6.47 -11.52 0.99
C PHE A 124 7.66 -10.56 0.84
N MET A 125 7.81 -9.60 1.74
CA MET A 125 8.90 -8.64 1.69
C MET A 125 10.26 -9.28 1.98
N ALA A 126 10.35 -10.26 2.89
CA ALA A 126 11.56 -11.03 3.12
C ALA A 126 11.97 -11.82 1.87
N LEU A 127 11.01 -12.42 1.17
CA LEU A 127 11.26 -13.09 -0.12
C LEU A 127 11.62 -12.09 -1.24
N LYS A 128 11.05 -10.86 -1.24
CA LYS A 128 11.48 -9.79 -2.15
C LYS A 128 12.96 -9.48 -1.98
N VAL A 129 13.45 -9.38 -0.75
CA VAL A 129 14.89 -9.20 -0.46
C VAL A 129 15.69 -10.41 -0.94
N GLN A 130 15.27 -11.62 -0.59
CA GLN A 130 15.92 -12.89 -0.99
C GLN A 130 16.10 -12.98 -2.51
N PHE A 131 15.11 -12.52 -3.28
CA PHE A 131 15.12 -12.56 -4.74
C PHE A 131 15.45 -11.22 -5.39
N ASN A 132 16.24 -10.37 -4.72
CA ASN A 132 16.71 -9.06 -5.22
C ASN A 132 15.58 -8.18 -5.75
N TYR A 133 14.48 -8.09 -5.02
CA TYR A 133 13.28 -7.32 -5.36
C TYR A 133 12.65 -7.67 -6.72
N SER A 134 13.01 -8.84 -7.29
CA SER A 134 12.34 -9.31 -8.50
C SER A 134 10.83 -9.50 -8.24
N PRO A 135 9.97 -9.27 -9.26
CA PRO A 135 8.55 -9.52 -9.11
C PRO A 135 8.24 -10.97 -8.73
N TRP A 136 7.24 -11.19 -7.84
CA TRP A 136 6.93 -12.52 -7.31
C TRP A 136 6.64 -13.56 -8.41
N TYR A 137 6.04 -13.15 -9.52
CA TYR A 137 5.76 -14.03 -10.66
C TYR A 137 7.02 -14.51 -11.43
N LYS A 138 8.20 -14.00 -11.06
CA LYS A 138 9.51 -14.47 -11.54
C LYS A 138 10.27 -15.30 -10.51
N TRP A 139 9.72 -15.49 -9.31
CA TRP A 139 10.36 -16.31 -8.28
C TRP A 139 10.40 -17.80 -8.69
N PRO A 140 11.26 -18.61 -8.05
CA PRO A 140 11.23 -20.05 -8.20
C PRO A 140 9.82 -20.62 -7.96
N VAL A 141 9.45 -21.66 -8.71
CA VAL A 141 8.09 -22.20 -8.72
C VAL A 141 7.49 -22.42 -7.33
N PRO A 142 8.20 -23.03 -6.33
CA PRO A 142 7.60 -23.25 -5.02
C PRO A 142 7.15 -21.97 -4.31
N PHE A 143 7.93 -20.88 -4.44
CA PHE A 143 7.60 -19.58 -3.85
C PHE A 143 6.56 -18.84 -4.67
N ARG A 144 6.66 -18.89 -5.99
CA ARG A 144 5.69 -18.27 -6.90
C ARG A 144 4.29 -18.84 -6.76
N THR A 145 4.18 -20.15 -6.56
CA THR A 145 2.90 -20.86 -6.42
C THR A 145 2.43 -20.98 -4.97
N HIS A 146 3.06 -20.26 -4.06
CA HIS A 146 2.70 -20.24 -2.64
C HIS A 146 2.69 -21.65 -2.00
N ASN A 147 3.69 -22.49 -2.33
CA ASN A 147 3.81 -23.83 -1.78
C ASN A 147 4.12 -23.79 -0.29
N GLN A 148 3.22 -24.32 0.54
CA GLN A 148 3.28 -24.19 1.99
C GLN A 148 4.54 -24.83 2.60
N GLU A 149 5.02 -25.93 2.05
CA GLU A 149 6.23 -26.61 2.55
C GLU A 149 7.48 -25.72 2.33
N ALA A 150 7.61 -25.16 1.13
CA ALA A 150 8.71 -24.24 0.80
C ALA A 150 8.67 -22.97 1.67
N LEU A 151 7.47 -22.39 1.89
CA LEU A 151 7.29 -21.21 2.72
C LEU A 151 7.61 -21.50 4.19
N ASN A 152 7.10 -22.58 4.75
CA ASN A 152 7.40 -23.00 6.12
C ASN A 152 8.90 -23.30 6.31
N GLY A 153 9.54 -23.89 5.30
CA GLY A 153 10.98 -24.11 5.31
C GLY A 153 11.77 -22.80 5.35
N TYR A 154 11.35 -21.80 4.54
CA TYR A 154 11.96 -20.49 4.52
C TYR A 154 11.74 -19.74 5.84
N GLU A 155 10.52 -19.69 6.37
CA GLU A 155 10.19 -19.06 7.65
C GLU A 155 11.06 -19.60 8.78
N LYS A 156 11.23 -20.92 8.85
CA LYS A 156 12.03 -21.58 9.87
C LYS A 156 13.52 -21.21 9.82
N THR A 157 14.06 -21.04 8.61
CA THR A 157 15.48 -20.76 8.42
C THR A 157 15.82 -19.27 8.36
N ASN A 158 14.81 -18.40 8.13
CA ASN A 158 14.97 -16.96 7.94
C ASN A 158 13.97 -16.14 8.79
N PRO A 159 13.92 -16.32 10.13
CA PRO A 159 12.97 -15.60 10.97
C PRO A 159 13.29 -14.10 11.09
N GLU A 160 14.58 -13.73 11.06
CA GLU A 160 15.00 -12.33 11.28
C GLU A 160 14.58 -11.36 10.14
N PRO A 161 14.76 -11.67 8.84
CA PRO A 161 14.23 -10.83 7.78
C PRO A 161 12.71 -10.63 7.86
N ILE A 162 11.95 -11.65 8.27
CA ILE A 162 10.49 -11.57 8.42
C ILE A 162 10.15 -10.63 9.58
N ARG A 163 10.77 -10.84 10.75
CA ARG A 163 10.56 -10.00 11.94
C ARG A 163 10.94 -8.54 11.71
N PHE A 164 11.95 -8.27 10.88
CA PHE A 164 12.31 -6.92 10.49
C PHE A 164 11.16 -6.20 9.76
N PHE A 165 10.46 -6.85 8.84
CA PHE A 165 9.32 -6.24 8.17
C PHE A 165 8.09 -6.12 9.07
N GLU A 166 7.89 -7.02 10.03
CA GLU A 166 6.87 -6.84 11.08
C GLU A 166 7.19 -5.63 11.96
N PHE A 167 8.46 -5.46 12.36
CA PHE A 167 8.94 -4.30 13.12
C PHE A 167 8.72 -2.98 12.38
N ILE A 168 9.01 -2.91 11.07
CA ILE A 168 8.75 -1.73 10.26
C ILE A 168 7.26 -1.36 10.31
N GLN A 169 6.37 -2.34 10.18
CA GLN A 169 4.93 -2.08 10.24
C GLN A 169 4.49 -1.67 11.64
N TYR A 170 5.03 -2.28 12.67
CA TYR A 170 4.79 -1.85 14.04
C TYR A 170 5.19 -0.38 14.27
N LEU A 171 6.37 0.04 13.83
CA LEU A 171 6.80 1.44 13.92
C LEU A 171 5.87 2.38 13.13
N PHE A 172 5.53 2.00 11.89
CA PHE A 172 4.64 2.80 11.06
C PHE A 172 3.30 3.04 11.76
N PHE A 173 2.64 1.99 12.22
CA PHE A 173 1.31 2.12 12.82
C PHE A 173 1.34 2.76 14.21
N THR A 174 2.43 2.63 14.95
CA THR A 174 2.64 3.36 16.22
C THR A 174 2.69 4.87 15.95
N GLN A 175 3.53 5.31 15.01
CA GLN A 175 3.62 6.74 14.66
C GLN A 175 2.34 7.26 14.01
N TRP A 176 1.67 6.44 13.19
CA TRP A 176 0.38 6.79 12.62
C TRP A 176 -0.69 7.03 13.69
N GLN A 177 -0.74 6.19 14.73
CA GLN A 177 -1.67 6.34 15.84
C GLN A 177 -1.43 7.65 16.60
N ASP A 178 -0.17 8.04 16.82
CA ASP A 178 0.18 9.31 17.46
C ASP A 178 -0.28 10.51 16.61
N LEU A 179 -0.02 10.46 15.30
CA LEU A 179 -0.48 11.50 14.38
C LEU A 179 -2.02 11.61 14.37
N ARG A 180 -2.72 10.46 14.29
CA ARG A 180 -4.18 10.40 14.33
C ARG A 180 -4.74 10.93 15.65
N LYS A 181 -4.13 10.59 16.77
CA LYS A 181 -4.51 11.11 18.10
C LYS A 181 -4.46 12.63 18.13
N LYS A 182 -3.39 13.23 17.60
CA LYS A 182 -3.28 14.69 17.49
C LYS A 182 -4.36 15.27 16.57
N ALA A 183 -4.57 14.69 15.40
CA ALA A 183 -5.62 15.13 14.48
C ALA A 183 -7.01 15.12 15.15
N THR A 184 -7.33 14.04 15.87
CA THR A 184 -8.59 13.92 16.64
C THR A 184 -8.72 15.01 17.71
N GLN A 185 -7.65 15.30 18.46
CA GLN A 185 -7.63 16.36 19.47
C GLN A 185 -7.89 17.74 18.86
N LYS A 186 -7.42 17.96 17.63
CA LYS A 186 -7.59 19.22 16.87
C LYS A 186 -8.85 19.21 16.00
N GLN A 187 -9.69 18.18 16.10
CA GLN A 187 -10.92 18.02 15.31
C GLN A 187 -10.67 18.02 13.79
N ILE A 188 -9.49 17.53 13.36
CA ILE A 188 -9.14 17.32 11.96
C ILE A 188 -9.42 15.87 11.59
N GLN A 189 -10.28 15.66 10.62
CA GLN A 189 -10.57 14.34 10.06
C GLN A 189 -9.51 13.95 9.03
N LEU A 190 -8.94 12.76 9.18
CA LEU A 190 -8.03 12.19 8.21
C LEU A 190 -8.81 11.39 7.17
N ILE A 191 -8.62 11.73 5.89
CA ILE A 191 -9.25 11.05 4.76
C ILE A 191 -8.18 10.27 4.00
N GLY A 192 -8.32 8.95 3.98
CA GLY A 192 -7.46 8.06 3.19
C GLY A 192 -7.91 7.96 1.75
N ASP A 193 -6.96 7.85 0.85
CA ASP A 193 -7.20 7.55 -0.56
C ASP A 193 -6.77 6.11 -0.84
N ILE A 194 -7.66 5.29 -1.43
CA ILE A 194 -7.35 3.92 -1.79
C ILE A 194 -7.65 3.68 -3.27
N PRO A 195 -6.68 3.12 -4.04
CA PRO A 195 -6.94 2.72 -5.41
C PRO A 195 -7.91 1.53 -5.41
N ILE A 196 -8.83 1.49 -6.40
CA ILE A 196 -9.71 0.32 -6.53
C ILE A 196 -8.89 -0.95 -6.79
N TYR A 197 -7.89 -0.88 -7.67
CA TYR A 197 -7.04 -2.04 -8.01
C TYR A 197 -5.78 -2.10 -7.17
N VAL A 198 -5.22 -3.31 -7.07
CA VAL A 198 -3.90 -3.55 -6.45
C VAL A 198 -2.85 -3.80 -7.53
N ALA A 199 -1.58 -3.61 -7.21
CA ALA A 199 -0.49 -3.92 -8.12
C ALA A 199 -0.40 -5.43 -8.38
N TYR A 200 -0.03 -5.83 -9.60
CA TYR A 200 0.21 -7.25 -9.88
C TYR A 200 1.37 -7.80 -9.03
N ASP A 201 2.43 -7.03 -8.86
CA ASP A 201 3.54 -7.36 -7.95
C ASP A 201 3.21 -6.91 -6.52
N SER A 202 2.25 -7.58 -5.89
CA SER A 202 1.82 -7.34 -4.51
C SER A 202 1.55 -8.64 -3.77
N VAL A 203 1.61 -8.58 -2.45
CA VAL A 203 1.22 -9.68 -1.57
C VAL A 203 -0.24 -10.05 -1.75
N ASP A 204 -1.09 -9.07 -2.06
CA ASP A 204 -2.53 -9.27 -2.26
C ASP A 204 -2.81 -10.27 -3.38
N VAL A 205 -2.10 -10.14 -4.52
CA VAL A 205 -2.24 -11.04 -5.67
C VAL A 205 -1.52 -12.36 -5.41
N TRP A 206 -0.34 -12.31 -4.80
CA TRP A 206 0.46 -13.51 -4.51
C TRP A 206 -0.24 -14.49 -3.55
N CYS A 207 -0.86 -13.97 -2.49
CA CYS A 207 -1.60 -14.80 -1.52
C CYS A 207 -2.99 -15.20 -2.01
N ASN A 208 -3.62 -14.39 -2.87
CA ASN A 208 -5.02 -14.59 -3.27
C ASN A 208 -5.21 -14.62 -4.80
N PRO A 209 -4.45 -15.45 -5.55
CA PRO A 209 -4.47 -15.39 -7.01
C PRO A 209 -5.86 -15.67 -7.62
N THR A 210 -6.70 -16.47 -6.97
CA THR A 210 -8.07 -16.80 -7.41
C THR A 210 -9.03 -15.62 -7.39
N LEU A 211 -8.71 -14.56 -6.62
CA LEU A 211 -9.51 -13.33 -6.58
C LEU A 211 -9.29 -12.42 -7.80
N PHE A 212 -8.38 -12.79 -8.70
CA PHE A 212 -7.99 -11.99 -9.86
C PHE A 212 -8.14 -12.78 -11.16
N MET A 213 -8.30 -12.08 -12.28
CA MET A 213 -8.40 -12.70 -13.61
C MET A 213 -7.00 -13.11 -14.11
N LEU A 214 -6.47 -14.20 -13.55
CA LEU A 214 -5.19 -14.80 -13.94
C LEU A 214 -5.42 -16.09 -14.72
N ASP A 215 -4.44 -16.48 -15.54
CA ASP A 215 -4.40 -17.79 -16.17
C ASP A 215 -3.74 -18.86 -15.26
N GLU A 216 -3.60 -20.07 -15.74
CA GLU A 216 -2.96 -21.20 -15.04
C GLU A 216 -1.50 -20.97 -14.67
N ASN A 217 -0.83 -20.04 -15.35
CA ASN A 217 0.55 -19.64 -15.08
C ASN A 217 0.63 -18.44 -14.16
N LEU A 218 -0.49 -18.01 -13.58
CA LEU A 218 -0.66 -16.84 -12.71
C LEU A 218 -0.41 -15.51 -13.43
N VAL A 219 -0.53 -15.48 -14.77
CA VAL A 219 -0.39 -14.25 -15.57
C VAL A 219 -1.76 -13.59 -15.77
N PRO A 220 -1.87 -12.26 -15.61
CA PRO A 220 -3.13 -11.56 -15.86
C PRO A 220 -3.62 -11.79 -17.29
N THR A 221 -4.85 -12.26 -17.45
CA THR A 221 -5.49 -12.41 -18.76
C THR A 221 -5.96 -11.05 -19.28
N LYS A 222 -6.44 -10.22 -18.37
CA LYS A 222 -6.86 -8.84 -18.61
C LYS A 222 -6.36 -7.93 -17.51
N VAL A 223 -6.13 -6.66 -17.87
CA VAL A 223 -5.64 -5.63 -16.97
C VAL A 223 -6.53 -4.39 -17.00
N ALA A 224 -6.45 -3.59 -15.95
CA ALA A 224 -7.21 -2.37 -15.77
C ALA A 224 -6.66 -1.22 -16.62
N GLY A 225 -7.54 -0.30 -16.94
CA GLY A 225 -7.23 0.95 -17.60
C GLY A 225 -8.51 1.73 -17.93
N VAL A 226 -8.37 2.75 -18.76
CA VAL A 226 -9.48 3.53 -19.29
C VAL A 226 -9.32 3.73 -20.80
N PRO A 227 -10.44 3.79 -21.57
CA PRO A 227 -10.37 3.97 -23.01
C PRO A 227 -9.77 5.34 -23.38
N PRO A 228 -9.41 5.55 -24.67
CA PRO A 228 -9.06 6.86 -25.19
C PRO A 228 -10.12 7.91 -24.87
N ASP A 229 -9.66 9.08 -24.49
CA ASP A 229 -10.48 10.25 -24.18
C ASP A 229 -9.85 11.54 -24.75
N TYR A 230 -10.39 12.69 -24.34
CA TYR A 230 -9.88 13.99 -24.76
C TYR A 230 -8.43 14.25 -24.33
N PHE A 231 -8.03 13.72 -23.16
CA PHE A 231 -6.68 13.92 -22.58
C PHE A 231 -5.67 12.89 -23.07
N SER A 232 -6.11 11.68 -23.45
CA SER A 232 -5.22 10.60 -23.90
C SER A 232 -5.76 9.89 -25.14
N LYS A 233 -5.12 10.11 -26.28
CA LYS A 233 -5.46 9.45 -27.57
C LYS A 233 -5.26 7.94 -27.57
N THR A 234 -4.52 7.40 -26.58
CA THR A 234 -4.24 5.97 -26.44
C THR A 234 -4.95 5.33 -25.25
N GLY A 235 -5.71 6.14 -24.48
CA GLY A 235 -6.23 5.77 -23.18
C GLY A 235 -5.11 5.63 -22.15
N GLN A 236 -5.45 5.09 -20.99
CA GLN A 236 -4.48 4.80 -19.93
C GLN A 236 -4.46 3.29 -19.66
N LEU A 237 -3.31 2.67 -19.84
CA LEU A 237 -3.06 1.28 -19.46
C LEU A 237 -2.41 1.25 -18.08
N TRP A 238 -3.17 0.86 -17.05
CA TRP A 238 -2.66 0.85 -15.66
C TRP A 238 -1.90 -0.43 -15.33
N GLY A 239 -2.26 -1.55 -15.97
CA GLY A 239 -1.54 -2.81 -15.81
C GLY A 239 -1.91 -3.63 -14.57
N ASN A 240 -2.78 -3.12 -13.71
CA ASN A 240 -3.28 -3.85 -12.54
C ASN A 240 -4.14 -5.03 -12.98
N PRO A 241 -4.04 -6.22 -12.36
CA PRO A 241 -4.93 -7.33 -12.63
C PRO A 241 -6.37 -6.97 -12.26
N LEU A 242 -7.33 -7.43 -13.04
CA LEU A 242 -8.75 -7.25 -12.76
C LEU A 242 -9.24 -8.28 -11.74
N TYR A 243 -10.21 -7.89 -10.92
CA TYR A 243 -10.83 -8.80 -9.97
C TYR A 243 -11.71 -9.85 -10.64
N ASN A 244 -11.68 -11.05 -10.12
CA ASN A 244 -12.67 -12.10 -10.39
C ASN A 244 -13.86 -11.90 -9.46
N TRP A 245 -14.80 -11.05 -9.87
CA TRP A 245 -15.96 -10.69 -9.06
C TRP A 245 -16.86 -11.87 -8.73
N ASP A 246 -16.93 -12.88 -9.59
CA ASP A 246 -17.71 -14.10 -9.35
C ASP A 246 -17.14 -14.91 -8.18
N THR A 247 -15.82 -15.06 -8.13
CA THR A 247 -15.13 -15.70 -7.00
C THR A 247 -15.28 -14.87 -5.72
N MET A 248 -15.13 -13.55 -5.81
CA MET A 248 -15.33 -12.67 -4.65
C MET A 248 -16.76 -12.72 -4.10
N LYS A 249 -17.75 -12.82 -4.98
CA LYS A 249 -19.17 -12.96 -4.58
C LYS A 249 -19.40 -14.24 -3.78
N GLN A 250 -18.77 -15.35 -4.16
CA GLN A 250 -18.91 -16.64 -3.47
C GLN A 250 -18.44 -16.60 -2.02
N ASN A 251 -17.47 -15.74 -1.68
CA ASN A 251 -17.00 -15.53 -0.32
C ASN A 251 -17.51 -14.20 0.31
N ASN A 252 -18.64 -13.67 -0.19
CA ASN A 252 -19.25 -12.43 0.31
C ASN A 252 -18.30 -11.23 0.28
N TYR A 253 -17.42 -11.15 -0.72
CA TYR A 253 -16.44 -10.07 -0.89
C TYR A 253 -15.52 -9.86 0.33
N GLN A 254 -15.21 -10.92 1.06
CA GLN A 254 -14.52 -10.85 2.34
C GLN A 254 -13.19 -10.07 2.27
N TRP A 255 -12.43 -10.22 1.18
CA TRP A 255 -11.19 -9.47 0.99
C TRP A 255 -11.45 -7.94 0.96
N TRP A 256 -12.49 -7.50 0.26
CA TRP A 256 -12.88 -6.08 0.21
C TRP A 256 -13.41 -5.57 1.55
N VAL A 257 -14.19 -6.38 2.25
CA VAL A 257 -14.69 -6.06 3.60
C VAL A 257 -13.51 -5.87 4.55
N ASN A 258 -12.54 -6.78 4.54
CA ASN A 258 -11.33 -6.69 5.35
C ASN A 258 -10.50 -5.46 5.00
N ARG A 259 -10.32 -5.16 3.71
CA ARG A 259 -9.59 -3.98 3.23
C ARG A 259 -10.21 -2.68 3.72
N ILE A 260 -11.53 -2.52 3.56
CA ILE A 260 -12.25 -1.33 4.02
C ILE A 260 -12.19 -1.23 5.55
N ALA A 261 -12.45 -2.32 6.26
CA ALA A 261 -12.40 -2.35 7.72
C ALA A 261 -11.00 -1.98 8.26
N HIS A 262 -9.95 -2.47 7.60
CA HIS A 262 -8.57 -2.13 7.93
C HIS A 262 -8.30 -0.63 7.74
N GLN A 263 -8.66 -0.06 6.60
CA GLN A 263 -8.45 1.36 6.34
C GLN A 263 -9.22 2.27 7.33
N LEU A 264 -10.43 1.88 7.71
CA LEU A 264 -11.24 2.62 8.69
C LEU A 264 -10.71 2.52 10.14
N LYS A 265 -9.77 1.63 10.44
CA LYS A 265 -9.01 1.69 11.71
C LYS A 265 -8.10 2.91 11.78
N TYR A 266 -7.63 3.41 10.64
CA TYR A 266 -6.60 4.44 10.53
C TYR A 266 -7.12 5.77 10.02
N PHE A 267 -8.18 5.78 9.22
CA PHE A 267 -8.80 6.98 8.68
C PHE A 267 -10.23 7.15 9.20
N ASP A 268 -10.67 8.40 9.28
CA ASP A 268 -12.06 8.73 9.64
C ASP A 268 -13.00 8.57 8.45
N GLN A 269 -12.45 8.78 7.25
CA GLN A 269 -13.14 8.59 5.97
C GLN A 269 -12.16 8.01 4.94
N ILE A 270 -12.69 7.33 3.94
CA ILE A 270 -11.92 6.84 2.81
C ILE A 270 -12.52 7.30 1.49
N ARG A 271 -11.67 7.76 0.59
CA ARG A 271 -11.97 7.97 -0.81
C ARG A 271 -11.50 6.75 -1.59
N ILE A 272 -12.37 6.16 -2.40
CA ILE A 272 -11.99 5.10 -3.33
C ILE A 272 -11.79 5.71 -4.71
N ASP A 273 -10.54 5.67 -5.18
CA ASP A 273 -10.24 6.14 -6.53
C ASP A 273 -10.83 5.21 -7.57
N HIS A 274 -11.34 5.79 -8.66
CA HIS A 274 -12.02 5.08 -9.74
C HIS A 274 -13.22 4.23 -9.26
N PHE A 275 -14.06 4.75 -8.35
CA PHE A 275 -15.23 4.06 -7.77
C PHE A 275 -16.17 3.46 -8.83
N ARG A 276 -16.21 4.05 -10.04
CA ARG A 276 -16.95 3.53 -11.19
C ARG A 276 -16.68 2.05 -11.46
N GLY A 277 -15.47 1.56 -11.15
CA GLY A 277 -15.09 0.16 -11.38
C GLY A 277 -15.95 -0.87 -10.64
N PHE A 278 -16.74 -0.45 -9.64
CA PHE A 278 -17.74 -1.30 -9.00
C PHE A 278 -19.03 -1.45 -9.82
N ASP A 279 -19.38 -0.47 -10.65
CA ASP A 279 -20.48 -0.56 -11.60
C ASP A 279 -20.01 -1.24 -12.90
N SER A 280 -19.02 -0.64 -13.54
CA SER A 280 -18.43 -1.16 -14.77
C SER A 280 -16.97 -0.75 -14.90
N PHE A 281 -16.14 -1.63 -15.44
CA PHE A 281 -14.70 -1.41 -15.60
C PHE A 281 -14.22 -1.73 -17.01
N TYR A 282 -13.20 -0.98 -17.45
CA TYR A 282 -12.62 -1.18 -18.77
C TYR A 282 -11.51 -2.24 -18.72
N ALA A 283 -11.75 -3.37 -19.37
CA ALA A 283 -10.87 -4.52 -19.40
C ALA A 283 -10.05 -4.56 -20.69
N ILE A 284 -8.73 -4.61 -20.56
CA ILE A 284 -7.78 -4.61 -21.66
C ILE A 284 -7.05 -5.95 -21.66
N GLU A 285 -7.02 -6.66 -22.80
CA GLU A 285 -6.23 -7.89 -22.92
C GLU A 285 -4.76 -7.59 -22.57
N SER A 286 -4.15 -8.40 -21.72
CA SER A 286 -2.80 -8.15 -21.19
C SER A 286 -1.71 -8.07 -22.25
N LYS A 287 -1.94 -8.64 -23.42
CA LYS A 287 -1.04 -8.56 -24.60
C LYS A 287 -0.96 -7.17 -25.25
N TYR A 288 -1.92 -6.26 -24.98
CA TYR A 288 -1.92 -4.95 -25.59
C TYR A 288 -1.02 -3.96 -24.82
N LYS A 289 -0.34 -3.10 -25.57
CA LYS A 289 0.57 -2.08 -25.03
C LYS A 289 -0.11 -0.72 -24.82
N THR A 290 -1.38 -0.60 -25.18
CA THR A 290 -2.17 0.64 -25.03
C THR A 290 -3.61 0.27 -24.73
N ALA A 291 -4.38 1.22 -24.21
CA ALA A 291 -5.79 1.04 -23.90
C ALA A 291 -6.75 1.31 -25.06
N LYS A 292 -6.24 1.41 -26.31
CA LYS A 292 -7.08 1.64 -27.50
C LYS A 292 -8.10 0.53 -27.77
N LYS A 293 -7.77 -0.69 -27.34
CA LYS A 293 -8.63 -1.88 -27.51
C LYS A 293 -8.93 -2.47 -26.15
N GLY A 294 -10.18 -2.50 -25.78
CA GLY A 294 -10.68 -3.09 -24.56
C GLY A 294 -12.21 -3.09 -24.58
N ASN A 295 -12.80 -3.67 -23.55
CA ASN A 295 -14.24 -3.79 -23.43
C ASN A 295 -14.70 -3.37 -22.04
N TRP A 296 -15.84 -2.73 -21.94
CA TRP A 296 -16.52 -2.53 -20.65
C TRP A 296 -17.11 -3.85 -20.18
N LEU A 297 -16.79 -4.23 -18.95
CA LEU A 297 -17.37 -5.38 -18.26
C LEU A 297 -18.15 -4.89 -17.03
N PRO A 298 -19.22 -5.61 -16.64
CA PRO A 298 -19.96 -5.26 -15.43
C PRO A 298 -19.10 -5.52 -14.19
N GLY A 299 -19.20 -4.61 -13.22
CA GLY A 299 -18.68 -4.79 -11.87
C GLY A 299 -19.63 -5.65 -11.01
N PRO A 300 -19.36 -5.74 -9.70
CA PRO A 300 -20.20 -6.50 -8.78
C PRO A 300 -21.63 -5.93 -8.64
N GLY A 301 -21.83 -4.69 -9.07
CA GLY A 301 -23.07 -3.95 -8.88
C GLY A 301 -23.17 -3.32 -7.49
N ILE A 302 -24.33 -2.73 -7.23
CA ILE A 302 -24.69 -2.12 -5.94
C ILE A 302 -25.63 -3.09 -5.19
#